data_a75302ba8577cb0dbca4f694ea0b3e37
#
_entry.id   a75302ba8577cb0dbca4f694ea0b3e37
#
_cell.length_a   1.000
_cell.length_b   1.000
_cell.length_c   1.000
_cell.angle_alpha   90.00
_cell.angle_beta   90.00
_cell.angle_gamma   90.00
#
_symmetry.space_group_name_H-M   'P 1'
#
loop_
_entity.id
_entity.type
_entity.pdbx_description
1 polymer ?
#
loop_
_entity_poly.entity_id
_entity_poly.type
_entity_poly.pdbx_seq_one_letter_code
_entity_poly.pdbx_strand_id
1 'polypeptide(L)'
;MATIRIKNLGPIKDTGLIGLTDVLLVIGRQSSGKSTFMKVLCYCRWIEKKVMTSFENTIQSYTHNKRFIRELKQFHRVDEMYFGDDTEIMYDGDVITISLTGTNQNAKIVRKQDAWDDRYNSKLSYIPAERNLISAVRNIDSTYKSKERDSIFNFIHEWYEAKMKYDLDKQIDLSVTDDFKGFNDEGLDYVMLPNGKPITSFYASSGVQSIMPIDVMSDYNMGVVGKIVKFSVTDLVNRLMESLDADVVKQKEIGSITEEDLAPIRERMKYQS
;
A
#
# COMPACT_ATOMS: atom_id res chain seq x y z
N MET A 1 3.75 -6.87 19.71
CA MET A 1 4.25 -7.48 18.46
C MET A 1 3.07 -7.97 17.65
N ALA A 2 2.91 -7.48 16.46
CA ALA A 2 1.79 -7.87 15.60
C ALA A 2 1.88 -9.33 15.16
N THR A 3 0.74 -9.99 14.93
CA THR A 3 0.67 -11.38 14.50
C THR A 3 -0.37 -11.59 13.40
N ILE A 4 -0.20 -12.64 12.60
CA ILE A 4 -1.17 -13.05 11.59
C ILE A 4 -1.29 -14.56 11.52
N ARG A 5 -2.50 -15.05 11.27
CA ARG A 5 -2.78 -16.44 10.93
C ARG A 5 -3.77 -16.49 9.76
N ILE A 6 -3.48 -17.33 8.80
CA ILE A 6 -4.35 -17.56 7.63
C ILE A 6 -4.58 -19.06 7.51
N LYS A 7 -5.83 -19.46 7.35
CA LYS A 7 -6.23 -20.86 7.22
C LYS A 7 -7.22 -21.03 6.08
N ASN A 8 -7.06 -22.11 5.32
CA ASN A 8 -7.92 -22.52 4.22
C ASN A 8 -8.20 -21.38 3.20
N LEU A 9 -7.14 -20.68 2.78
CA LEU A 9 -7.21 -19.64 1.76
C LEU A 9 -6.37 -20.03 0.54
N GLY A 10 -7.01 -20.42 -0.53
CA GLY A 10 -6.33 -20.90 -1.74
C GLY A 10 -5.36 -22.04 -1.42
N PRO A 11 -4.06 -21.93 -1.77
CA PRO A 11 -3.08 -22.97 -1.47
C PRO A 11 -2.63 -23.04 0.01
N ILE A 12 -3.03 -22.08 0.82
CA ILE A 12 -2.68 -22.05 2.24
C ILE A 12 -3.66 -22.94 3.03
N LYS A 13 -3.14 -24.00 3.66
CA LYS A 13 -3.92 -24.82 4.58
C LYS A 13 -4.01 -24.17 5.95
N ASP A 14 -2.87 -23.91 6.57
CA ASP A 14 -2.77 -23.20 7.86
C ASP A 14 -1.33 -22.68 8.00
N THR A 15 -1.18 -21.39 8.24
CA THR A 15 0.14 -20.79 8.49
C THR A 15 0.62 -20.98 9.91
N GLY A 16 -0.28 -21.40 10.83
CA GLY A 16 -0.05 -21.17 12.24
C GLY A 16 -0.06 -19.68 12.58
N LEU A 17 0.20 -19.35 13.83
CA LEU A 17 0.36 -17.97 14.27
C LEU A 17 1.78 -17.49 13.96
N ILE A 18 1.89 -16.50 13.08
CA ILE A 18 3.17 -15.90 12.65
C ILE A 18 3.32 -14.54 13.32
N GLY A 19 4.42 -14.34 14.05
CA GLY A 19 4.82 -13.04 14.58
C GLY A 19 5.43 -12.17 13.47
N LEU A 20 5.02 -10.92 13.40
CA LEU A 20 5.50 -9.95 12.42
C LEU A 20 6.68 -9.17 13.00
N THR A 21 7.88 -9.48 12.53
CA THR A 21 9.14 -8.82 12.88
C THR A 21 9.52 -7.77 11.85
N ASP A 22 10.58 -6.99 12.12
CA ASP A 22 11.09 -5.97 11.20
C ASP A 22 11.49 -6.56 9.84
N VAL A 23 11.95 -7.78 9.83
CA VAL A 23 12.26 -8.56 8.62
C VAL A 23 11.57 -9.91 8.71
N LEU A 24 10.69 -10.21 7.77
CA LEU A 24 10.02 -11.50 7.65
C LEU A 24 10.38 -12.16 6.32
N LEU A 25 11.10 -13.27 6.37
CA LEU A 25 11.45 -14.07 5.20
C LEU A 25 10.48 -15.24 5.04
N VAL A 26 9.73 -15.26 3.93
CA VAL A 26 8.80 -16.33 3.59
C VAL A 26 9.36 -17.20 2.49
N ILE A 27 9.73 -18.44 2.82
CA ILE A 27 10.27 -19.42 1.87
C ILE A 27 9.33 -20.60 1.70
N GLY A 28 9.41 -21.27 0.59
CA GLY A 28 8.60 -22.47 0.30
C GLY A 28 8.54 -22.79 -1.18
N ARG A 29 7.97 -23.94 -1.53
CA ARG A 29 7.81 -24.39 -2.91
C ARG A 29 7.00 -23.41 -3.75
N GLN A 30 7.14 -23.48 -5.07
CA GLN A 30 6.28 -22.74 -5.97
C GLN A 30 4.80 -23.09 -5.70
N SER A 31 3.90 -22.10 -5.84
CA SER A 31 2.46 -22.25 -5.60
C SER A 31 2.05 -22.68 -4.17
N SER A 32 2.93 -22.55 -3.18
CA SER A 32 2.63 -22.87 -1.77
C SER A 32 1.87 -21.76 -1.01
N GLY A 33 1.47 -20.67 -1.67
CA GLY A 33 0.71 -19.58 -1.06
C GLY A 33 1.52 -18.40 -0.54
N LYS A 34 2.86 -18.35 -0.78
CA LYS A 34 3.70 -17.22 -0.34
C LYS A 34 3.17 -15.86 -0.77
N SER A 35 2.82 -15.71 -2.05
CA SER A 35 2.26 -14.44 -2.57
C SER A 35 0.88 -14.16 -2.00
N THR A 36 0.05 -15.17 -1.78
CA THR A 36 -1.26 -15.03 -1.13
C THR A 36 -1.11 -14.53 0.29
N PHE A 37 -0.17 -15.11 1.07
CA PHE A 37 0.16 -14.65 2.41
C PHE A 37 0.56 -13.17 2.42
N MET A 38 1.51 -12.78 1.56
CA MET A 38 1.99 -11.39 1.49
C MET A 38 0.87 -10.41 1.07
N LYS A 39 -0.01 -10.81 0.17
CA LYS A 39 -1.17 -10.01 -0.24
C LYS A 39 -2.13 -9.76 0.92
N VAL A 40 -2.47 -10.81 1.68
CA VAL A 40 -3.34 -10.70 2.85
C VAL A 40 -2.70 -9.84 3.93
N LEU A 41 -1.41 -10.06 4.23
CA LEU A 41 -0.67 -9.26 5.20
C LEU A 41 -0.65 -7.78 4.81
N CYS A 42 -0.29 -7.48 3.57
CA CYS A 42 -0.29 -6.11 3.06
C CYS A 42 -1.66 -5.46 3.18
N TYR A 43 -2.73 -6.19 2.85
CA TYR A 43 -4.09 -5.70 2.95
C TYR A 43 -4.52 -5.42 4.39
N CYS A 44 -4.20 -6.29 5.34
CA CYS A 44 -4.46 -6.05 6.76
C CYS A 44 -3.73 -4.81 7.28
N ARG A 45 -2.45 -4.66 6.94
CA ARG A 45 -1.65 -3.46 7.26
C ARG A 45 -2.22 -2.20 6.61
N TRP A 46 -2.74 -2.30 5.39
CA TRP A 46 -3.37 -1.16 4.71
C TRP A 46 -4.66 -0.73 5.40
N ILE A 47 -5.52 -1.67 5.83
CA ILE A 47 -6.72 -1.34 6.62
C ILE A 47 -6.32 -0.69 7.93
N GLU A 48 -5.34 -1.23 8.64
CA GLU A 48 -4.82 -0.66 9.88
C GLU A 48 -4.36 0.78 9.70
N LYS A 49 -3.55 1.04 8.66
CA LYS A 49 -3.13 2.38 8.28
C LYS A 49 -4.32 3.29 8.00
N LYS A 50 -5.31 2.81 7.25
CA LYS A 50 -6.50 3.57 6.93
C LYS A 50 -7.31 3.92 8.18
N VAL A 51 -7.44 3.01 9.14
CA VAL A 51 -8.09 3.28 10.43
C VAL A 51 -7.33 4.34 11.24
N MET A 52 -6.00 4.38 11.12
CA MET A 52 -5.18 5.39 11.81
C MET A 52 -5.28 6.78 11.17
N THR A 53 -5.37 6.84 9.84
CA THR A 53 -5.25 8.10 9.09
C THR A 53 -6.59 8.71 8.65
N SER A 54 -7.68 7.97 8.72
CA SER A 54 -9.02 8.43 8.33
C SER A 54 -9.85 8.87 9.53
N PHE A 55 -10.63 9.95 9.34
CA PHE A 55 -11.68 10.37 10.29
C PHE A 55 -13.01 9.68 10.06
N GLU A 56 -13.19 9.07 8.90
CA GLU A 56 -14.39 8.32 8.58
C GLU A 56 -14.56 7.11 9.50
N ASN A 57 -15.78 6.63 9.62
CA ASN A 57 -16.10 5.39 10.32
C ASN A 57 -15.58 4.18 9.53
N THR A 58 -14.26 4.15 9.31
CA THR A 58 -13.55 3.20 8.46
C THR A 58 -13.80 1.77 8.92
N ILE A 59 -13.76 1.53 10.23
CA ILE A 59 -14.04 0.21 10.81
C ILE A 59 -15.43 -0.25 10.40
N GLN A 60 -16.45 0.59 10.62
CA GLN A 60 -17.83 0.25 10.27
C GLN A 60 -17.99 -0.07 8.78
N SER A 61 -17.29 0.65 7.91
CA SER A 61 -17.36 0.41 6.46
C SER A 61 -16.85 -0.97 6.06
N TYR A 62 -15.84 -1.52 6.77
CA TYR A 62 -15.28 -2.85 6.49
C TYR A 62 -16.05 -4.00 7.14
N THR A 63 -16.87 -3.71 8.15
CA THR A 63 -17.69 -4.71 8.83
C THR A 63 -19.04 -4.96 8.14
N HIS A 64 -19.30 -4.31 7.01
CA HIS A 64 -20.56 -4.45 6.25
C HIS A 64 -20.31 -4.89 4.81
N ASN A 65 -21.34 -5.47 4.18
CA ASN A 65 -21.41 -5.78 2.75
C ASN A 65 -20.24 -6.62 2.21
N LYS A 66 -19.61 -7.45 3.06
CA LYS A 66 -18.45 -8.28 2.71
C LYS A 66 -17.31 -7.46 2.05
N ARG A 67 -17.20 -6.19 2.42
CA ARG A 67 -16.25 -5.26 1.81
C ARG A 67 -14.81 -5.76 1.94
N PHE A 68 -14.45 -6.34 3.08
CA PHE A 68 -13.12 -6.90 3.31
C PHE A 68 -12.72 -7.91 2.22
N ILE A 69 -13.56 -8.93 1.99
CA ILE A 69 -13.29 -9.96 0.97
C ILE A 69 -13.30 -9.36 -0.43
N ARG A 70 -14.28 -8.50 -0.72
CA ARG A 70 -14.42 -7.88 -2.04
C ARG A 70 -13.18 -7.05 -2.41
N GLU A 71 -12.70 -6.19 -1.53
CA GLU A 71 -11.51 -5.37 -1.79
C GLU A 71 -10.23 -6.21 -1.82
N LEU A 72 -10.09 -7.24 -0.98
CA LEU A 72 -8.96 -8.15 -1.04
C LEU A 72 -8.90 -8.87 -2.40
N LYS A 73 -10.03 -9.32 -2.92
CA LYS A 73 -10.13 -9.94 -4.25
C LYS A 73 -9.74 -8.96 -5.35
N GLN A 74 -10.30 -7.76 -5.34
CA GLN A 74 -10.09 -6.75 -6.38
C GLN A 74 -8.67 -6.21 -6.36
N PHE A 75 -8.23 -5.66 -5.23
CA PHE A 75 -6.96 -4.96 -5.15
C PHE A 75 -5.76 -5.90 -5.27
N HIS A 76 -5.79 -7.02 -4.58
CA HIS A 76 -4.68 -7.98 -4.62
C HIS A 76 -4.86 -9.10 -5.65
N ARG A 77 -5.92 -9.05 -6.46
CA ARG A 77 -6.18 -10.05 -7.52
C ARG A 77 -6.19 -11.47 -6.95
N VAL A 78 -6.90 -11.64 -5.85
CA VAL A 78 -7.13 -12.96 -5.23
C VAL A 78 -8.42 -13.54 -5.78
N ASP A 79 -8.34 -14.72 -6.39
CA ASP A 79 -9.49 -15.36 -7.01
C ASP A 79 -10.57 -15.72 -5.98
N GLU A 80 -11.84 -15.68 -6.41
CA GLU A 80 -12.98 -16.04 -5.57
C GLU A 80 -12.91 -17.49 -5.08
N MET A 81 -12.43 -18.39 -5.92
CA MET A 81 -12.29 -19.82 -5.59
C MET A 81 -11.28 -20.10 -4.47
N TYR A 82 -10.49 -19.09 -4.08
CA TYR A 82 -9.57 -19.22 -2.94
C TYR A 82 -10.28 -19.19 -1.59
N PHE A 83 -11.51 -18.68 -1.55
CA PHE A 83 -12.28 -18.52 -0.32
C PHE A 83 -13.31 -19.64 -0.17
N GLY A 84 -13.33 -20.28 0.97
CA GLY A 84 -14.30 -21.30 1.39
C GLY A 84 -15.01 -20.95 2.68
N ASP A 85 -15.99 -21.74 3.06
CA ASP A 85 -16.73 -21.53 4.31
C ASP A 85 -15.87 -21.75 5.56
N ASP A 86 -14.74 -22.42 5.41
CA ASP A 86 -13.74 -22.72 6.44
C ASP A 86 -12.49 -21.81 6.34
N THR A 87 -12.53 -20.77 5.48
CA THR A 87 -11.46 -19.78 5.39
C THR A 87 -11.40 -18.95 6.67
N GLU A 88 -10.22 -18.83 7.27
CA GLU A 88 -9.98 -17.98 8.43
C GLU A 88 -8.83 -17.03 8.17
N ILE A 89 -9.02 -15.75 8.52
CA ILE A 89 -7.96 -14.73 8.54
C ILE A 89 -8.04 -14.07 9.92
N MET A 90 -6.95 -14.17 10.67
CA MET A 90 -6.79 -13.51 11.95
C MET A 90 -5.55 -12.63 11.90
N TYR A 91 -5.73 -11.34 12.14
CA TYR A 91 -4.65 -10.36 12.19
C TYR A 91 -4.77 -9.59 13.51
N ASP A 92 -3.71 -9.59 14.27
CA ASP A 92 -3.56 -8.79 15.49
C ASP A 92 -2.44 -7.78 15.25
N GLY A 93 -2.83 -6.58 14.79
CA GLY A 93 -1.93 -5.48 14.47
C GLY A 93 -1.54 -4.65 15.68
N ASP A 94 -0.92 -3.51 15.42
CA ASP A 94 -0.52 -2.59 16.49
C ASP A 94 -1.72 -1.77 16.99
N VAL A 95 -2.70 -1.47 16.12
CA VAL A 95 -3.85 -0.60 16.41
C VAL A 95 -5.18 -1.33 16.34
N ILE A 96 -5.30 -2.33 15.47
CA ILE A 96 -6.54 -3.06 15.24
C ILE A 96 -6.34 -4.57 15.32
N THR A 97 -7.43 -5.28 15.58
CA THR A 97 -7.55 -6.71 15.30
C THR A 97 -8.54 -6.92 14.18
N ILE A 98 -8.24 -7.85 13.27
CA ILE A 98 -9.14 -8.29 12.20
C ILE A 98 -9.38 -9.77 12.36
N SER A 99 -10.64 -10.21 12.32
CA SER A 99 -11.00 -11.62 12.24
C SER A 99 -12.07 -11.84 11.17
N LEU A 100 -11.80 -12.78 10.27
CA LEU A 100 -12.72 -13.28 9.27
C LEU A 100 -12.84 -14.78 9.43
N THR A 101 -14.07 -15.31 9.49
CA THR A 101 -14.36 -16.73 9.55
C THR A 101 -15.45 -17.06 8.53
N GLY A 102 -15.07 -17.78 7.46
CA GLY A 102 -15.96 -18.12 6.35
C GLY A 102 -16.28 -16.95 5.42
N THR A 103 -16.77 -17.29 4.23
CA THR A 103 -17.11 -16.30 3.19
C THR A 103 -18.46 -15.63 3.38
N ASN A 104 -19.33 -16.24 4.20
CA ASN A 104 -20.68 -15.74 4.43
C ASN A 104 -20.77 -14.65 5.50
N GLN A 105 -19.68 -14.41 6.22
CA GLN A 105 -19.63 -13.42 7.29
C GLN A 105 -18.85 -12.15 6.85
N ASN A 106 -19.16 -11.05 7.52
CA ASN A 106 -18.35 -9.85 7.43
C ASN A 106 -17.11 -10.00 8.32
N ALA A 107 -16.01 -9.37 7.95
CA ALA A 107 -14.85 -9.28 8.83
C ALA A 107 -15.22 -8.50 10.09
N LYS A 108 -14.80 -8.99 11.24
CA LYS A 108 -14.89 -8.25 12.52
C LYS A 108 -13.57 -7.48 12.69
N ILE A 109 -13.66 -6.18 12.81
CA ILE A 109 -12.52 -5.29 13.05
C ILE A 109 -12.75 -4.57 14.36
N VAL A 110 -11.77 -4.65 15.26
CA VAL A 110 -11.84 -4.02 16.57
C VAL A 110 -10.60 -3.17 16.78
N ARG A 111 -10.79 -1.93 17.22
CA ARG A 111 -9.70 -1.04 17.59
C ARG A 111 -9.23 -1.37 19.00
N LYS A 112 -7.91 -1.39 19.23
CA LYS A 112 -7.31 -1.58 20.54
C LYS A 112 -7.43 -0.30 21.38
N GLN A 113 -7.74 -0.44 22.65
CA GLN A 113 -8.02 0.71 23.54
C GLN A 113 -6.81 1.61 23.76
N ASP A 114 -5.61 1.02 23.82
CA ASP A 114 -4.37 1.73 24.14
C ASP A 114 -3.67 2.33 22.90
N ALA A 115 -4.27 2.18 21.72
CA ALA A 115 -3.65 2.56 20.44
C ALA A 115 -3.94 4.01 20.00
N TRP A 116 -4.48 4.85 20.88
CA TRP A 116 -4.92 6.20 20.48
C TRP A 116 -3.80 7.24 20.40
N ASP A 117 -2.72 7.05 21.16
CA ASP A 117 -1.70 8.09 21.36
C ASP A 117 -0.53 8.03 20.35
N ASP A 118 -0.35 6.90 19.64
CA ASP A 118 0.74 6.74 18.66
C ASP A 118 0.21 6.64 17.23
N ARG A 119 -0.30 7.76 16.69
CA ARG A 119 -0.67 7.84 15.27
C ARG A 119 0.56 8.13 14.43
N TYR A 120 0.99 7.17 13.65
CA TYR A 120 2.03 7.36 12.64
C TYR A 120 1.54 6.91 11.27
N ASN A 121 1.89 7.68 10.27
CA ASN A 121 1.59 7.37 8.87
C ASN A 121 2.83 6.75 8.22
N SER A 122 3.00 5.44 8.40
CA SER A 122 4.09 4.72 7.74
C SER A 122 3.79 4.52 6.24
N LYS A 123 4.81 4.60 5.39
CA LYS A 123 4.69 4.20 3.98
C LYS A 123 4.46 2.69 3.93
N LEU A 124 3.43 2.27 3.22
CA LEU A 124 3.17 0.87 2.89
C LEU A 124 3.28 0.71 1.39
N SER A 125 4.17 -0.15 0.94
CA SER A 125 4.37 -0.46 -0.48
C SER A 125 4.31 -1.96 -0.71
N TYR A 126 3.67 -2.38 -1.79
CA TYR A 126 3.61 -3.77 -2.22
C TYR A 126 4.32 -3.91 -3.57
N ILE A 127 5.46 -4.57 -3.58
CA ILE A 127 6.22 -4.87 -4.80
C ILE A 127 5.78 -6.25 -5.32
N PRO A 128 5.03 -6.32 -6.44
CA PRO A 128 4.47 -7.58 -6.93
C PRO A 128 5.53 -8.48 -7.56
N ALA A 129 5.16 -9.75 -7.77
CA ALA A 129 6.01 -10.69 -8.49
C ALA A 129 6.25 -10.25 -9.96
N GLU A 130 5.27 -9.57 -10.54
CA GLU A 130 5.25 -9.04 -11.91
C GLU A 130 6.04 -7.74 -12.08
N ARG A 131 6.85 -7.35 -11.10
CA ARG A 131 7.59 -6.08 -11.06
C ARG A 131 8.47 -5.80 -12.28
N ASN A 132 8.93 -6.85 -12.97
CA ASN A 132 9.70 -6.70 -14.20
C ASN A 132 8.91 -6.11 -15.38
N LEU A 133 7.58 -6.06 -15.30
CA LEU A 133 6.72 -5.45 -16.33
C LEU A 133 7.11 -3.99 -16.61
N ILE A 134 7.56 -3.25 -15.59
CA ILE A 134 7.96 -1.84 -15.76
C ILE A 134 9.17 -1.67 -16.68
N SER A 135 10.06 -2.65 -16.73
CA SER A 135 11.22 -2.66 -17.64
C SER A 135 10.92 -3.41 -18.94
N ALA A 136 10.09 -4.45 -18.89
CA ALA A 136 9.80 -5.31 -20.04
C ALA A 136 8.74 -4.73 -21.00
N VAL A 137 7.91 -3.80 -20.55
CA VAL A 137 6.85 -3.17 -21.36
C VAL A 137 7.10 -1.69 -21.48
N ARG A 138 7.29 -1.24 -22.71
CA ARG A 138 7.45 0.20 -22.99
C ARG A 138 6.15 0.95 -22.71
N ASN A 139 6.27 2.12 -22.07
CA ASN A 139 5.13 3.00 -21.74
C ASN A 139 4.03 2.26 -20.98
N ILE A 140 4.41 1.43 -20.00
CA ILE A 140 3.46 0.61 -19.25
C ILE A 140 2.41 1.44 -18.53
N ASP A 141 2.73 2.65 -18.10
CA ASP A 141 1.84 3.62 -17.48
C ASP A 141 0.63 3.97 -18.36
N SER A 142 0.87 4.16 -19.66
CA SER A 142 -0.19 4.45 -20.63
C SER A 142 -0.86 3.19 -21.18
N THR A 143 -0.19 2.06 -21.10
CA THR A 143 -0.63 0.79 -21.68
C THR A 143 -1.45 -0.04 -20.67
N TYR A 144 -1.05 -0.03 -19.39
CA TYR A 144 -1.75 -0.75 -18.34
C TYR A 144 -3.01 0.00 -17.92
N LYS A 145 -4.14 -0.45 -18.45
CA LYS A 145 -5.47 0.07 -18.10
C LYS A 145 -6.18 -0.93 -17.21
N SER A 146 -6.09 -0.73 -15.91
CA SER A 146 -6.99 -1.40 -14.98
C SER A 146 -8.22 -0.55 -14.74
N LYS A 147 -9.42 -1.09 -14.97
CA LYS A 147 -10.68 -0.43 -14.56
C LYS A 147 -10.75 -0.27 -13.05
N GLU A 148 -10.11 -1.16 -12.34
CA GLU A 148 -9.98 -1.19 -10.90
C GLU A 148 -8.52 -0.91 -10.57
N ARG A 149 -8.27 0.03 -9.67
CA ARG A 149 -6.93 0.35 -9.18
C ARG A 149 -6.40 -0.82 -8.35
N ASP A 150 -5.83 -1.81 -9.02
CA ASP A 150 -5.23 -2.99 -8.40
C ASP A 150 -3.80 -2.74 -7.91
N SER A 151 -3.20 -3.75 -7.27
CA SER A 151 -1.86 -3.67 -6.71
C SER A 151 -0.77 -3.44 -7.76
N ILE A 152 -0.97 -3.89 -9.01
CA ILE A 152 -0.02 -3.63 -10.11
C ILE A 152 -0.12 -2.17 -10.55
N PHE A 153 -1.34 -1.63 -10.69
CA PHE A 153 -1.54 -0.22 -10.99
C PHE A 153 -0.87 0.68 -9.95
N ASN A 154 -1.08 0.36 -8.66
CA ASN A 154 -0.47 1.12 -7.57
C ASN A 154 1.06 1.03 -7.59
N PHE A 155 1.61 -0.16 -7.85
CA PHE A 155 3.04 -0.37 -7.99
C PHE A 155 3.64 0.43 -9.16
N ILE A 156 2.98 0.45 -10.32
CA ILE A 156 3.43 1.25 -11.47
C ILE A 156 3.47 2.74 -11.10
N HIS A 157 2.44 3.24 -10.42
CA HIS A 157 2.39 4.63 -9.98
C HIS A 157 3.51 4.97 -8.98
N GLU A 158 3.71 4.14 -7.97
CA GLU A 158 4.80 4.32 -6.99
C GLU A 158 6.18 4.23 -7.64
N TRP A 159 6.35 3.36 -8.64
CA TRP A 159 7.57 3.29 -9.43
C TRP A 159 7.89 4.61 -10.11
N TYR A 160 6.90 5.23 -10.76
CA TYR A 160 7.11 6.53 -11.43
C TYR A 160 7.54 7.63 -10.46
N GLU A 161 7.01 7.63 -9.25
CA GLU A 161 7.45 8.56 -8.20
C GLU A 161 8.89 8.28 -7.75
N ALA A 162 9.23 7.00 -7.57
CA ALA A 162 10.53 6.59 -7.04
C ALA A 162 11.66 6.84 -8.05
N LYS A 163 11.49 6.42 -9.31
CA LYS A 163 12.52 6.49 -10.32
C LYS A 163 12.99 7.91 -10.65
N MET A 164 12.12 8.92 -10.48
CA MET A 164 12.44 10.33 -10.72
C MET A 164 13.49 10.91 -9.76
N LYS A 165 13.90 10.16 -8.74
CA LYS A 165 14.97 10.55 -7.81
C LYS A 165 16.36 10.13 -8.23
N TYR A 166 16.45 9.33 -9.28
CA TYR A 166 17.69 8.76 -9.78
C TYR A 166 17.89 9.19 -11.23
N ASP A 167 18.89 10.04 -11.45
CA ASP A 167 19.32 10.52 -12.76
C ASP A 167 20.75 10.07 -13.06
N LEU A 168 21.33 10.61 -14.11
CA LEU A 168 22.70 10.27 -14.51
C LEU A 168 23.75 10.64 -13.44
N ASP A 169 23.52 11.71 -12.69
CA ASP A 169 24.41 12.17 -11.62
C ASP A 169 24.17 11.43 -10.30
N LYS A 170 22.95 10.95 -10.11
CA LYS A 170 22.53 10.19 -8.93
C LYS A 170 22.01 8.81 -9.31
N GLN A 171 22.94 7.91 -9.60
CA GLN A 171 22.63 6.51 -9.93
C GLN A 171 22.45 5.68 -8.67
N ILE A 172 21.66 4.61 -8.76
CA ILE A 172 21.50 3.61 -7.69
C ILE A 172 22.26 2.34 -8.03
N ASP A 173 23.04 1.81 -7.08
CA ASP A 173 23.69 0.50 -7.22
C ASP A 173 22.63 -0.61 -7.19
N LEU A 174 22.71 -1.53 -8.16
CA LEU A 174 21.78 -2.66 -8.23
C LEU A 174 22.35 -3.83 -7.44
N SER A 175 21.62 -4.23 -6.39
CA SER A 175 22.01 -5.35 -5.53
C SER A 175 22.12 -6.67 -6.32
N VAL A 176 22.91 -7.61 -5.82
CA VAL A 176 23.17 -8.92 -6.44
C VAL A 176 23.67 -8.85 -7.88
N THR A 177 24.28 -7.73 -8.29
CA THR A 177 24.95 -7.54 -9.58
C THR A 177 26.36 -7.03 -9.38
N ASP A 178 27.23 -7.27 -10.34
CA ASP A 178 28.60 -6.75 -10.31
C ASP A 178 28.65 -5.38 -11.01
N ASP A 179 28.68 -4.31 -10.23
CA ASP A 179 28.85 -2.91 -10.69
C ASP A 179 27.80 -2.38 -11.69
N PHE A 180 26.60 -2.96 -11.69
CA PHE A 180 25.49 -2.39 -12.44
C PHE A 180 24.81 -1.26 -11.66
N LYS A 181 24.44 -0.19 -12.33
CA LYS A 181 23.72 0.93 -11.72
C LYS A 181 22.45 1.27 -12.50
N GLY A 182 21.39 1.62 -11.77
CA GLY A 182 20.14 2.07 -12.37
C GLY A 182 20.02 3.59 -12.34
N PHE A 183 19.41 4.18 -13.37
CA PHE A 183 19.05 5.59 -13.42
C PHE A 183 17.91 5.85 -14.42
N ASN A 184 17.30 7.01 -14.31
CA ASN A 184 16.28 7.48 -15.25
C ASN A 184 16.82 8.70 -16.00
N ASP A 185 16.60 8.75 -17.31
CA ASP A 185 16.91 9.89 -18.14
C ASP A 185 15.75 10.16 -19.10
N GLU A 186 15.24 11.39 -19.08
CA GLU A 186 14.08 11.83 -19.89
C GLU A 186 12.87 10.86 -19.83
N GLY A 187 12.62 10.24 -18.65
CA GLY A 187 11.51 9.30 -18.43
C GLY A 187 11.79 7.85 -18.82
N LEU A 188 12.94 7.58 -19.44
CA LEU A 188 13.39 6.23 -19.77
C LEU A 188 14.30 5.67 -18.67
N ASP A 189 14.13 4.40 -18.39
CA ASP A 189 14.92 3.70 -17.38
C ASP A 189 16.14 3.06 -18.02
N TYR A 190 17.32 3.35 -17.47
CA TYR A 190 18.61 2.87 -17.95
C TYR A 190 19.33 2.04 -16.92
N VAL A 191 20.18 1.18 -17.41
CA VAL A 191 21.16 0.42 -16.62
C VAL A 191 22.56 0.76 -17.15
N MET A 192 23.40 1.27 -16.27
CA MET A 192 24.84 1.46 -16.55
C MET A 192 25.54 0.12 -16.38
N LEU A 193 26.20 -0.32 -17.44
CA LEU A 193 27.01 -1.54 -17.42
C LEU A 193 28.38 -1.28 -16.75
N PRO A 194 29.09 -2.32 -16.28
CA PRO A 194 30.41 -2.18 -15.67
C PRO A 194 31.46 -1.52 -16.60
N ASN A 195 31.27 -1.61 -17.91
CA ASN A 195 32.13 -0.97 -18.91
C ASN A 195 31.79 0.52 -19.19
N GLY A 196 30.91 1.11 -18.36
CA GLY A 196 30.49 2.51 -18.48
C GLY A 196 29.51 2.80 -19.63
N LYS A 197 28.93 1.78 -20.27
CA LYS A 197 27.95 1.98 -21.34
C LYS A 197 26.53 1.86 -20.79
N PRO A 198 25.66 2.85 -21.01
CA PRO A 198 24.26 2.74 -20.64
C PRO A 198 23.48 1.93 -21.68
N ILE A 199 22.57 1.10 -21.19
CA ILE A 199 21.53 0.45 -22.00
C ILE A 199 20.16 0.75 -21.38
N THR A 200 19.12 0.82 -22.18
CA THR A 200 17.77 0.92 -21.61
C THR A 200 17.42 -0.37 -20.86
N SER A 201 16.72 -0.26 -19.76
CA SER A 201 16.31 -1.39 -18.93
C SER A 201 15.53 -2.45 -19.72
N PHE A 202 14.88 -2.04 -20.80
CA PHE A 202 14.18 -2.94 -21.73
C PHE A 202 15.09 -4.02 -22.33
N TYR A 203 16.36 -3.70 -22.61
CA TYR A 203 17.33 -4.66 -23.17
C TYR A 203 18.19 -5.35 -22.10
N ALA A 204 17.99 -5.02 -20.83
CA ALA A 204 18.69 -5.69 -19.76
C ALA A 204 18.20 -7.14 -19.58
N SER A 205 19.00 -7.98 -18.91
CA SER A 205 18.60 -9.33 -18.57
C SER A 205 17.37 -9.33 -17.66
N SER A 206 16.59 -10.42 -17.69
CA SER A 206 15.39 -10.54 -16.82
C SER A 206 15.72 -10.44 -15.33
N GLY A 207 16.92 -10.85 -14.91
CA GLY A 207 17.40 -10.68 -13.54
C GLY A 207 17.53 -9.20 -13.18
N VAL A 208 18.21 -8.41 -14.00
CA VAL A 208 18.37 -6.97 -13.82
C VAL A 208 17.02 -6.25 -13.86
N GLN A 209 16.14 -6.61 -14.80
CA GLN A 209 14.79 -6.08 -14.87
C GLN A 209 13.96 -6.37 -13.62
N SER A 210 14.24 -7.47 -12.94
CA SER A 210 13.52 -7.86 -11.71
C SER A 210 14.10 -7.21 -10.46
N ILE A 211 15.42 -6.95 -10.41
CA ILE A 211 16.07 -6.40 -9.21
C ILE A 211 15.98 -4.88 -9.13
N MET A 212 16.10 -4.18 -10.26
CA MET A 212 16.07 -2.72 -10.33
C MET A 212 14.84 -2.12 -9.62
N PRO A 213 13.60 -2.62 -9.84
CA PRO A 213 12.44 -2.11 -9.10
C PRO A 213 12.51 -2.33 -7.60
N ILE A 214 13.11 -3.43 -7.14
CA ILE A 214 13.27 -3.70 -5.72
C ILE A 214 14.20 -2.67 -5.10
N ASP A 215 15.38 -2.46 -5.71
CA ASP A 215 16.39 -1.56 -5.17
C ASP A 215 15.92 -0.12 -5.15
N VAL A 216 15.39 0.37 -6.29
CA VAL A 216 14.85 1.73 -6.41
C VAL A 216 13.72 1.99 -5.42
N MET A 217 12.74 1.08 -5.33
CA MET A 217 11.60 1.23 -4.43
C MET A 217 12.01 1.10 -2.97
N SER A 218 12.96 0.22 -2.66
CA SER A 218 13.45 0.04 -1.28
C SER A 218 14.21 1.27 -0.81
N ASP A 219 15.14 1.79 -1.60
CA ASP A 219 15.90 3.00 -1.26
C ASP A 219 14.98 4.22 -1.17
N TYR A 220 14.06 4.38 -2.13
CA TYR A 220 13.06 5.44 -2.09
C TYR A 220 12.23 5.39 -0.80
N ASN A 221 11.72 4.23 -0.44
CA ASN A 221 10.89 4.06 0.74
C ASN A 221 11.69 4.25 2.03
N MET A 222 12.94 3.78 2.12
CA MET A 222 13.82 4.01 3.28
C MET A 222 14.11 5.51 3.47
N GLY A 223 14.31 6.26 2.41
CA GLY A 223 14.49 7.71 2.46
C GLY A 223 13.23 8.47 2.93
N VAL A 224 12.04 7.90 2.71
CA VAL A 224 10.75 8.46 3.18
C VAL A 224 10.46 8.04 4.61
N VAL A 225 10.75 6.78 4.98
CA VAL A 225 10.47 6.20 6.31
C VAL A 225 11.31 6.84 7.43
N GLY A 226 12.49 7.38 7.12
CA GLY A 226 13.26 8.18 8.08
C GLY A 226 12.52 9.41 8.61
N LYS A 227 11.37 9.75 8.03
CA LYS A 227 10.46 10.80 8.49
C LYS A 227 9.16 10.16 9.01
N ILE A 228 9.22 9.49 10.15
CA ILE A 228 7.99 9.13 10.88
C ILE A 228 7.33 10.46 11.28
N VAL A 229 6.34 10.86 10.53
CA VAL A 229 5.53 12.04 10.87
C VAL A 229 4.53 11.58 11.93
N LYS A 230 4.81 11.84 13.18
CA LYS A 230 3.78 11.78 14.24
C LYS A 230 2.77 12.89 13.93
N PHE A 231 1.59 12.50 13.50
CA PHE A 231 0.49 13.45 13.40
C PHE A 231 -0.12 13.62 14.80
N SER A 232 -0.03 14.82 15.34
CA SER A 232 -0.89 15.17 16.48
C SER A 232 -2.35 15.21 16.00
N VAL A 233 -3.30 14.95 16.89
CA VAL A 233 -4.73 15.12 16.59
C VAL A 233 -4.99 16.54 16.09
N THR A 234 -4.28 17.52 16.64
CA THR A 234 -4.34 18.92 16.26
C THR A 234 -3.91 19.15 14.80
N ASP A 235 -2.81 18.54 14.36
CA ASP A 235 -2.35 18.68 12.96
C ASP A 235 -3.32 18.04 11.98
N LEU A 236 -3.95 16.94 12.38
CA LEU A 236 -4.95 16.27 11.58
C LEU A 236 -6.24 17.10 11.47
N VAL A 237 -6.69 17.68 12.58
CA VAL A 237 -7.85 18.60 12.62
C VAL A 237 -7.57 19.84 11.78
N ASN A 238 -6.38 20.45 11.91
CA ASN A 238 -6.01 21.62 11.12
C ASN A 238 -6.01 21.33 9.61
N ARG A 239 -5.46 20.20 9.17
CA ARG A 239 -5.50 19.80 7.76
C ARG A 239 -6.91 19.52 7.23
N LEU A 240 -7.79 18.97 8.07
CA LEU A 240 -9.20 18.81 7.73
C LEU A 240 -9.90 20.16 7.59
N MET A 241 -9.63 21.08 8.51
CA MET A 241 -10.19 22.42 8.45
C MET A 241 -9.71 23.17 7.20
N GLU A 242 -8.43 23.07 6.85
CA GLU A 242 -7.87 23.61 5.61
C GLU A 242 -8.50 22.98 4.35
N SER A 243 -8.71 21.67 4.35
CA SER A 243 -9.37 20.97 3.25
C SER A 243 -10.83 21.36 3.12
N LEU A 244 -11.56 21.45 4.23
CA LEU A 244 -12.95 21.90 4.26
C LEU A 244 -13.09 23.35 3.83
N ASP A 245 -12.21 24.23 4.29
CA ASP A 245 -12.21 25.65 3.88
C ASP A 245 -11.89 25.80 2.39
N ALA A 246 -11.00 25.00 1.82
CA ALA A 246 -10.71 24.96 0.38
C ALA A 246 -11.92 24.48 -0.44
N ASP A 247 -12.60 23.43 0.01
CA ASP A 247 -13.81 22.91 -0.65
C ASP A 247 -14.99 23.88 -0.52
N VAL A 248 -15.11 24.56 0.62
CA VAL A 248 -16.13 25.59 0.87
C VAL A 248 -15.90 26.81 -0.02
N VAL A 249 -14.65 27.28 -0.16
CA VAL A 249 -14.32 28.39 -1.07
C VAL A 249 -14.69 28.03 -2.51
N LYS A 250 -14.37 26.80 -2.93
CA LYS A 250 -14.68 26.31 -4.26
C LYS A 250 -16.19 26.18 -4.51
N GLN A 251 -16.96 25.77 -3.50
CA GLN A 251 -18.41 25.68 -3.60
C GLN A 251 -19.13 27.05 -3.50
N LYS A 252 -18.54 28.01 -2.78
CA LYS A 252 -19.00 29.41 -2.78
C LYS A 252 -18.83 30.08 -4.15
N GLU A 253 -17.70 29.82 -4.82
CA GLU A 253 -17.45 30.31 -6.19
C GLU A 253 -18.44 29.71 -7.20
N ILE A 254 -18.98 28.51 -6.94
CA ILE A 254 -20.00 27.84 -7.75
C ILE A 254 -21.43 28.27 -7.34
N GLY A 255 -21.59 29.06 -6.25
CA GLY A 255 -22.89 29.57 -5.77
C GLY A 255 -23.81 28.51 -5.12
N SER A 256 -23.27 27.36 -4.71
CA SER A 256 -24.06 26.22 -4.20
C SER A 256 -24.17 26.14 -2.68
N ILE A 257 -23.41 26.94 -1.89
CA ILE A 257 -23.45 26.96 -0.42
C ILE A 257 -23.35 28.42 0.10
N THR A 258 -24.17 28.76 1.07
CA THR A 258 -24.17 30.08 1.73
C THR A 258 -23.43 30.01 3.08
N GLU A 259 -23.05 31.18 3.64
CA GLU A 259 -22.45 31.31 4.99
C GLU A 259 -23.40 30.76 6.08
N GLU A 260 -24.71 30.86 5.90
CA GLU A 260 -25.71 30.37 6.84
C GLU A 260 -25.75 28.84 6.92
N ASP A 261 -25.42 28.17 5.82
CA ASP A 261 -25.36 26.69 5.77
C ASP A 261 -24.15 26.13 6.52
N LEU A 262 -23.12 26.94 6.72
CA LEU A 262 -21.84 26.54 7.32
C LEU A 262 -21.75 26.83 8.82
N ALA A 263 -22.52 27.80 9.31
CA ALA A 263 -22.49 28.21 10.73
C ALA A 263 -22.76 27.04 11.70
N PRO A 264 -23.75 26.15 11.47
CA PRO A 264 -24.02 25.02 12.36
C PRO A 264 -22.88 23.97 12.39
N ILE A 265 -22.17 23.83 11.28
CA ILE A 265 -21.07 22.86 11.15
C ILE A 265 -19.83 23.35 11.90
N ARG A 266 -19.51 24.64 11.78
CA ARG A 266 -18.39 25.26 12.49
C ARG A 266 -18.63 25.30 14.01
N GLU A 267 -19.83 25.48 14.44
CA GLU A 267 -20.20 25.48 15.86
C GLU A 267 -20.06 24.08 16.48
N ARG A 268 -20.51 23.03 15.81
CA ARG A 268 -20.35 21.64 16.26
C ARG A 268 -18.88 21.21 16.36
N MET A 269 -18.00 21.68 15.49
CA MET A 269 -16.59 21.36 15.52
C MET A 269 -15.83 22.03 16.67
N LYS A 270 -16.27 23.21 17.13
CA LYS A 270 -15.66 23.90 18.29
C LYS A 270 -15.90 23.19 19.63
N TYR A 271 -16.91 22.35 19.72
CA TYR A 271 -17.23 21.60 20.97
C TYR A 271 -16.63 20.18 20.98
N GLN A 272 -15.86 19.78 19.95
CA GLN A 272 -15.21 18.45 19.87
C GLN A 272 -13.66 18.53 19.91
N SER A 273 -13.11 19.73 20.12
CA SER A 273 -11.66 19.95 20.28
C SER A 273 -11.31 20.07 21.82
#